data_2d2f341de8c9be382f36aaa8dd547802
#
_entry.id   2d2f341de8c9be382f36aaa8dd547802
#
_cell.length_a   1.000
_cell.length_b   1.000
_cell.length_c   1.000
_cell.angle_alpha   90.00
_cell.angle_beta   90.00
_cell.angle_gamma   90.00
#
_symmetry.space_group_name_H-M   'P 1'
#
loop_
_entity.id
_entity.type
_entity.pdbx_description
1 polymer ?
#
loop_
_entity_poly.entity_id
_entity_poly.type
_entity_poly.pdbx_seq_one_letter_code
_entity_poly.pdbx_strand_id
1 'polypeptide(L)'
;MQGRNETPVRNYIIKRVAQSVLILFCVMFIIYALIRCLPSSFAETMAMQLAQAPGAKPYEEWLAQLNASYGLDLDIVPGFFTWLAKAIVGNFGDSWKWNVPATQKFQEVVGLSVIMGGISFVLSIIIAVPLGILAATKQYSRTDYVITAAALVGISLPTFFFATLLKLLFSVKLGWFDLYGLVGRDYAQLDSMGQFLDKANHLVLPIATLVIVSIGGYMRYTRTNMLEVLNADGLLSLDSQIGSEGQ
;
A
#
# COMPACT_ATOMS: atom_id res chain seq x y z
N MET A 1 -45.00 12.94 18.86
CA MET A 1 -44.25 12.63 17.62
C MET A 1 -43.06 13.59 17.53
N GLN A 2 -41.91 13.19 18.08
CA GLN A 2 -40.69 14.00 18.01
C GLN A 2 -39.93 13.57 16.76
N GLY A 3 -39.83 14.47 15.80
CA GLY A 3 -38.99 14.30 14.62
C GLY A 3 -37.51 14.15 15.04
N ARG A 4 -37.00 12.95 14.95
CA ARG A 4 -35.59 12.62 15.18
C ARG A 4 -34.79 13.42 14.16
N ASN A 5 -34.06 14.43 14.62
CA ASN A 5 -33.17 15.26 13.81
C ASN A 5 -32.10 14.37 13.13
N GLU A 6 -32.32 13.99 11.90
CA GLU A 6 -31.30 13.31 11.03
C GLU A 6 -30.17 14.26 10.60
N THR A 7 -30.32 15.53 10.95
CA THR A 7 -29.40 16.62 10.56
C THR A 7 -27.94 16.47 11.07
N PRO A 8 -27.64 15.98 12.29
CA PRO A 8 -26.27 15.94 12.77
C PRO A 8 -25.40 14.91 12.05
N VAL A 9 -25.94 13.73 11.72
CA VAL A 9 -25.17 12.66 11.03
C VAL A 9 -24.88 13.05 9.59
N ARG A 10 -25.86 13.60 8.88
CA ARG A 10 -25.69 14.08 7.51
C ARG A 10 -24.65 15.20 7.44
N ASN A 11 -24.70 16.17 8.31
CA ASN A 11 -23.75 17.27 8.35
C ASN A 11 -22.33 16.78 8.72
N TYR A 12 -22.23 15.79 9.62
CA TYR A 12 -20.97 15.13 9.95
C TYR A 12 -20.35 14.44 8.71
N ILE A 13 -21.15 13.64 7.99
CA ILE A 13 -20.70 12.94 6.77
C ILE A 13 -20.26 13.96 5.71
N ILE A 14 -21.06 14.97 5.42
CA ILE A 14 -20.74 16.02 4.44
C ILE A 14 -19.40 16.71 4.81
N LYS A 15 -19.26 17.10 6.09
CA LYS A 15 -18.01 17.71 6.57
C LYS A 15 -16.81 16.80 6.40
N ARG A 16 -16.94 15.50 6.71
CA ARG A 16 -15.86 14.51 6.54
C ARG A 16 -15.49 14.31 5.07
N VAL A 17 -16.48 14.18 4.20
CA VAL A 17 -16.24 14.07 2.76
C VAL A 17 -15.55 15.32 2.22
N ALA A 18 -16.04 16.50 2.58
CA ALA A 18 -15.40 17.76 2.15
C ALA A 18 -13.95 17.87 2.64
N GLN A 19 -13.68 17.51 3.89
CA GLN A 19 -12.31 17.46 4.42
C GLN A 19 -11.43 16.45 3.67
N SER A 20 -11.96 15.26 3.36
CA SER A 20 -11.21 14.24 2.62
C SER A 20 -10.88 14.70 1.19
N VAL A 21 -11.83 15.36 0.51
CA VAL A 21 -11.62 15.94 -0.83
C VAL A 21 -10.55 17.02 -0.78
N LEU A 22 -10.62 17.91 0.22
CA LEU A 22 -9.62 18.96 0.38
C LEU A 22 -8.22 18.38 0.63
N ILE A 23 -8.11 17.41 1.52
CA ILE A 23 -6.83 16.73 1.80
C ILE A 23 -6.29 16.06 0.53
N LEU A 24 -7.15 15.33 -0.20
CA LEU A 24 -6.76 14.69 -1.45
C LEU A 24 -6.26 15.72 -2.48
N PHE A 25 -6.97 16.82 -2.63
CA PHE A 25 -6.56 17.92 -3.51
C PHE A 25 -5.19 18.48 -3.13
N CYS A 26 -4.96 18.79 -1.85
CA CYS A 26 -3.68 19.29 -1.36
C CYS A 26 -2.54 18.29 -1.59
N VAL A 27 -2.78 17.00 -1.30
CA VAL A 27 -1.79 15.95 -1.52
C VAL A 27 -1.44 15.81 -2.99
N MET A 28 -2.44 15.80 -3.89
CA MET A 28 -2.22 15.74 -5.34
C MET A 28 -1.41 16.94 -5.82
N PHE A 29 -1.74 18.15 -5.35
CA PHE A 29 -1.02 19.36 -5.71
C PHE A 29 0.45 19.32 -5.25
N ILE A 30 0.68 18.93 -3.99
CA ILE A 30 2.04 18.80 -3.44
C ILE A 30 2.86 17.78 -4.23
N ILE A 31 2.31 16.61 -4.51
CA ILE A 31 3.01 15.56 -5.28
C ILE A 31 3.31 16.08 -6.70
N TYR A 32 2.34 16.71 -7.35
CA TYR A 32 2.52 17.29 -8.69
C TYR A 32 3.65 18.34 -8.68
N ALA A 33 3.62 19.26 -7.73
CA ALA A 33 4.63 20.31 -7.59
C ALA A 33 6.02 19.72 -7.32
N LEU A 34 6.13 18.73 -6.40
CA LEU A 34 7.40 18.06 -6.11
C LEU A 34 8.00 17.38 -7.35
N ILE A 35 7.18 16.67 -8.13
CA ILE A 35 7.64 16.03 -9.36
C ILE A 35 8.15 17.06 -10.37
N ARG A 36 7.47 18.21 -10.47
CA ARG A 36 7.86 19.31 -11.35
C ARG A 36 9.13 20.06 -10.92
N CYS A 37 9.46 19.99 -9.63
CA CYS A 37 10.68 20.59 -9.06
C CYS A 37 11.91 19.68 -9.15
N LEU A 38 11.78 18.43 -9.64
CA LEU A 38 12.93 17.55 -9.81
C LEU A 38 13.92 18.11 -10.83
N PRO A 39 15.23 18.06 -10.55
CA PRO A 39 16.26 18.70 -11.37
C PRO A 39 16.48 18.07 -12.75
N SER A 40 16.02 16.85 -12.97
CA SER A 40 16.02 16.21 -14.29
C SER A 40 14.56 15.85 -14.66
N SER A 41 14.04 16.53 -15.68
CA SER A 41 12.74 16.17 -16.18
C SER A 41 12.83 14.84 -16.94
N PHE A 42 11.80 14.01 -16.80
CA PHE A 42 11.69 12.81 -17.62
C PHE A 42 11.71 13.17 -19.12
N ALA A 43 11.10 14.30 -19.51
CA ALA A 43 11.08 14.76 -20.87
C ALA A 43 12.49 14.98 -21.44
N GLU A 44 13.41 15.52 -20.64
CA GLU A 44 14.83 15.68 -21.01
C GLU A 44 15.50 14.32 -21.24
N THR A 45 15.35 13.40 -20.30
CA THR A 45 15.94 12.06 -20.41
C THR A 45 15.40 11.31 -21.64
N MET A 46 14.11 11.39 -21.88
CA MET A 46 13.47 10.74 -23.02
C MET A 46 13.85 11.42 -24.36
N ALA A 47 13.90 12.75 -24.39
CA ALA A 47 14.36 13.50 -25.57
C ALA A 47 15.80 13.12 -25.93
N MET A 48 16.69 12.97 -24.92
CA MET A 48 18.07 12.50 -25.15
C MET A 48 18.11 11.09 -25.75
N GLN A 49 17.28 10.17 -25.24
CA GLN A 49 17.20 8.80 -25.77
C GLN A 49 16.66 8.76 -27.20
N LEU A 50 15.59 9.51 -27.47
CA LEU A 50 14.97 9.57 -28.80
C LEU A 50 15.87 10.23 -29.85
N ALA A 51 16.63 11.25 -29.44
CA ALA A 51 17.58 11.94 -30.32
C ALA A 51 18.79 11.09 -30.73
N GLN A 52 19.08 10.00 -30.00
CA GLN A 52 20.20 9.08 -30.32
C GLN A 52 19.85 8.07 -31.43
N ALA A 53 18.57 7.94 -31.81
CA ALA A 53 18.17 7.00 -32.87
C ALA A 53 18.66 7.49 -34.25
N PRO A 54 19.12 6.60 -35.14
CA PRO A 54 19.51 6.97 -36.50
C PRO A 54 18.37 7.64 -37.25
N GLY A 55 18.60 8.86 -37.76
CA GLY A 55 17.58 9.65 -38.48
C GLY A 55 16.55 10.33 -37.57
N ALA A 56 16.78 10.37 -36.27
CA ALA A 56 15.88 11.03 -35.32
C ALA A 56 15.92 12.56 -35.47
N LYS A 57 14.88 13.20 -34.96
CA LYS A 57 14.83 14.65 -34.79
C LYS A 57 15.87 15.15 -33.78
N PRO A 58 16.30 16.41 -33.88
CA PRO A 58 17.15 17.02 -32.87
C PRO A 58 16.56 16.97 -31.45
N TYR A 59 17.40 16.94 -30.44
CA TYR A 59 17.01 16.93 -29.03
C TYR A 59 15.98 18.01 -28.69
N GLU A 60 16.19 19.24 -29.15
CA GLU A 60 15.32 20.38 -28.87
C GLU A 60 13.91 20.19 -29.40
N GLU A 61 13.75 19.58 -30.58
CA GLU A 61 12.44 19.28 -31.15
C GLU A 61 11.70 18.20 -30.35
N TRP A 62 12.43 17.17 -29.94
CA TRP A 62 11.86 16.11 -29.09
C TRP A 62 11.47 16.67 -27.72
N LEU A 63 12.31 17.51 -27.12
CA LEU A 63 12.02 18.12 -25.84
C LEU A 63 10.80 19.02 -25.90
N ALA A 64 10.69 19.87 -26.93
CA ALA A 64 9.51 20.72 -27.13
C ALA A 64 8.24 19.89 -27.34
N GLN A 65 8.30 18.83 -28.13
CA GLN A 65 7.16 17.94 -28.38
C GLN A 65 6.71 17.22 -27.11
N LEU A 66 7.65 16.70 -26.30
CA LEU A 66 7.36 16.04 -25.04
C LEU A 66 6.80 17.02 -24.01
N ASN A 67 7.38 18.21 -23.88
CA ASN A 67 6.89 19.22 -22.96
C ASN A 67 5.43 19.62 -23.30
N ALA A 68 5.12 19.85 -24.56
CA ALA A 68 3.75 20.14 -24.99
C ALA A 68 2.79 18.96 -24.75
N SER A 69 3.21 17.73 -25.02
CA SER A 69 2.39 16.54 -24.83
C SER A 69 2.02 16.29 -23.36
N TYR A 70 2.97 16.52 -22.46
CA TYR A 70 2.79 16.32 -21.02
C TYR A 70 2.41 17.59 -20.25
N GLY A 71 2.25 18.72 -20.95
CA GLY A 71 1.90 20.03 -20.32
C GLY A 71 2.99 20.55 -19.39
N LEU A 72 4.25 20.22 -19.70
CA LEU A 72 5.41 20.66 -18.93
C LEU A 72 5.89 22.07 -19.30
N ASP A 73 5.36 22.64 -20.34
CA ASP A 73 5.53 24.04 -20.80
C ASP A 73 4.76 25.06 -19.97
N LEU A 74 3.76 24.60 -19.21
CA LEU A 74 2.97 25.45 -18.32
C LEU A 74 3.66 25.62 -16.96
N ASP A 75 3.40 26.73 -16.27
CA ASP A 75 3.77 26.88 -14.86
C ASP A 75 3.08 25.83 -13.98
N ILE A 76 3.62 25.60 -12.78
CA ILE A 76 3.16 24.54 -11.86
C ILE A 76 1.65 24.63 -11.59
N VAL A 77 1.14 25.82 -11.31
CA VAL A 77 -0.27 26.00 -10.94
C VAL A 77 -1.21 25.76 -12.12
N PRO A 78 -1.10 26.45 -13.27
CA PRO A 78 -1.95 26.18 -14.42
C PRO A 78 -1.75 24.76 -14.98
N GLY A 79 -0.54 24.22 -14.95
CA GLY A 79 -0.25 22.85 -15.33
C GLY A 79 -1.00 21.83 -14.46
N PHE A 80 -1.03 22.04 -13.15
CA PHE A 80 -1.79 21.18 -12.23
C PHE A 80 -3.29 21.17 -12.54
N PHE A 81 -3.90 22.34 -12.74
CA PHE A 81 -5.33 22.40 -13.06
C PHE A 81 -5.66 21.78 -14.43
N THR A 82 -4.77 21.95 -15.41
CA THR A 82 -4.91 21.29 -16.72
C THR A 82 -4.83 19.77 -16.59
N TRP A 83 -3.88 19.26 -15.81
CA TRP A 83 -3.78 17.84 -15.52
C TRP A 83 -4.98 17.33 -14.72
N LEU A 84 -5.42 18.06 -13.69
CA LEU A 84 -6.56 17.68 -12.85
C LEU A 84 -7.85 17.58 -13.66
N ALA A 85 -8.10 18.51 -14.59
CA ALA A 85 -9.26 18.46 -15.46
C ALA A 85 -9.28 17.19 -16.35
N LYS A 86 -8.12 16.76 -16.84
CA LYS A 86 -7.97 15.49 -17.58
C LYS A 86 -8.13 14.29 -16.64
N ALA A 87 -7.56 14.33 -15.45
CA ALA A 87 -7.62 13.25 -14.48
C ALA A 87 -9.04 12.95 -13.98
N ILE A 88 -9.88 13.98 -13.78
CA ILE A 88 -11.29 13.83 -13.38
C ILE A 88 -12.10 13.03 -14.41
N VAL A 89 -11.78 13.10 -15.67
CA VAL A 89 -12.41 12.30 -16.74
C VAL A 89 -11.69 10.97 -17.01
N GLY A 90 -10.76 10.56 -16.15
CA GLY A 90 -10.05 9.30 -16.22
C GLY A 90 -8.80 9.30 -17.13
N ASN A 91 -8.40 10.45 -17.65
CA ASN A 91 -7.18 10.58 -18.44
C ASN A 91 -6.01 11.04 -17.55
N PHE A 92 -5.23 10.08 -17.06
CA PHE A 92 -4.04 10.34 -16.23
C PHE A 92 -2.75 10.51 -17.05
N GLY A 93 -2.85 10.54 -18.39
CA GLY A 93 -1.72 10.59 -19.30
C GLY A 93 -1.12 9.20 -19.57
N ASP A 94 0.00 9.18 -20.27
CA ASP A 94 0.68 7.96 -20.67
C ASP A 94 1.79 7.60 -19.68
N SER A 95 1.96 6.28 -19.48
CA SER A 95 3.06 5.75 -18.68
C SER A 95 4.38 5.87 -19.45
N TRP A 96 5.31 6.60 -18.90
CA TRP A 96 6.63 6.81 -19.50
C TRP A 96 7.44 5.52 -19.66
N LYS A 97 7.25 4.58 -18.75
CA LYS A 97 8.00 3.33 -18.73
C LYS A 97 7.48 2.31 -19.76
N TRP A 98 6.17 2.31 -20.02
CA TRP A 98 5.52 1.30 -20.85
C TRP A 98 4.91 1.85 -22.15
N ASN A 99 4.92 3.17 -22.35
CA ASN A 99 4.35 3.86 -23.53
C ASN A 99 2.88 3.45 -23.81
N VAL A 100 2.11 3.27 -22.75
CA VAL A 100 0.67 2.97 -22.79
C VAL A 100 -0.08 3.89 -21.84
N PRO A 101 -1.38 4.13 -22.02
CA PRO A 101 -2.15 4.92 -21.07
C PRO A 101 -2.00 4.40 -19.65
N ALA A 102 -1.78 5.33 -18.68
CA ALA A 102 -1.59 4.96 -17.29
C ALA A 102 -2.79 4.18 -16.70
N THR A 103 -4.01 4.52 -17.15
CA THR A 103 -5.24 3.78 -16.81
C THR A 103 -5.22 2.32 -17.28
N GLN A 104 -4.76 2.06 -18.49
CA GLN A 104 -4.62 0.71 -19.01
C GLN A 104 -3.65 -0.09 -18.15
N LYS A 105 -2.46 0.49 -17.88
CA LYS A 105 -1.45 -0.20 -17.04
C LYS A 105 -1.95 -0.43 -15.61
N PHE A 106 -2.68 0.51 -15.05
CA PHE A 106 -3.30 0.35 -13.76
C PHE A 106 -4.30 -0.83 -13.74
N GLN A 107 -5.19 -0.92 -14.74
CA GLN A 107 -6.16 -2.01 -14.86
C GLN A 107 -5.50 -3.40 -14.97
N GLU A 108 -4.36 -3.49 -15.66
CA GLU A 108 -3.61 -4.74 -15.79
C GLU A 108 -3.07 -5.25 -14.44
N VAL A 109 -2.67 -4.35 -13.53
CA VAL A 109 -1.95 -4.73 -12.30
C VAL A 109 -2.79 -4.63 -11.03
N VAL A 110 -3.88 -3.83 -11.03
CA VAL A 110 -4.68 -3.58 -9.83
C VAL A 110 -5.33 -4.84 -9.28
N GLY A 111 -5.85 -5.71 -10.16
CA GLY A 111 -6.50 -6.96 -9.77
C GLY A 111 -5.58 -7.86 -8.95
N LEU A 112 -4.36 -8.06 -9.43
CA LEU A 112 -3.36 -8.85 -8.72
C LEU A 112 -2.97 -8.21 -7.37
N SER A 113 -2.78 -6.90 -7.36
CA SER A 113 -2.43 -6.16 -6.13
C SER A 113 -3.53 -6.26 -5.06
N VAL A 114 -4.81 -6.18 -5.46
CA VAL A 114 -5.96 -6.35 -4.56
C VAL A 114 -6.02 -7.78 -3.99
N ILE A 115 -5.80 -8.79 -4.83
CA ILE A 115 -5.78 -10.19 -4.40
C ILE A 115 -4.65 -10.42 -3.39
N MET A 116 -3.41 -10.01 -3.71
CA MET A 116 -2.27 -10.16 -2.82
C MET A 116 -2.48 -9.40 -1.50
N GLY A 117 -2.91 -8.16 -1.57
CA GLY A 117 -3.19 -7.33 -0.40
C GLY A 117 -4.31 -7.92 0.47
N GLY A 118 -5.41 -8.37 -0.15
CA GLY A 118 -6.54 -8.99 0.55
C GLY A 118 -6.15 -10.28 1.27
N ILE A 119 -5.46 -11.20 0.59
CA ILE A 119 -4.99 -12.44 1.20
C ILE A 119 -4.00 -12.14 2.34
N SER A 120 -3.03 -11.26 2.10
CA SER A 120 -2.04 -10.88 3.12
C SER A 120 -2.69 -10.22 4.33
N PHE A 121 -3.70 -9.38 4.13
CA PHE A 121 -4.45 -8.75 5.21
C PHE A 121 -5.17 -9.78 6.08
N VAL A 122 -5.93 -10.69 5.47
CA VAL A 122 -6.67 -11.75 6.19
C VAL A 122 -5.71 -12.64 6.98
N LEU A 123 -4.63 -13.11 6.35
CA LEU A 123 -3.63 -13.95 7.01
C LEU A 123 -2.94 -13.19 8.16
N SER A 124 -2.62 -11.92 7.96
CA SER A 124 -2.01 -11.09 9.01
C SER A 124 -2.92 -10.95 10.23
N ILE A 125 -4.22 -10.73 10.03
CA ILE A 125 -5.20 -10.62 11.13
C ILE A 125 -5.34 -11.97 11.86
N ILE A 126 -5.45 -13.07 11.13
CA ILE A 126 -5.57 -14.42 11.72
C ILE A 126 -4.38 -14.74 12.62
N ILE A 127 -3.18 -14.26 12.30
CA ILE A 127 -1.97 -14.53 13.08
C ILE A 127 -1.77 -13.44 14.16
N ALA A 128 -1.92 -12.17 13.81
CA ALA A 128 -1.57 -11.05 14.69
C ALA A 128 -2.54 -10.89 15.86
N VAL A 129 -3.85 -11.11 15.65
CA VAL A 129 -4.85 -10.94 16.71
C VAL A 129 -4.63 -11.94 17.85
N PRO A 130 -4.53 -13.26 17.62
CA PRO A 130 -4.24 -14.21 18.71
C PRO A 130 -2.91 -13.91 19.43
N LEU A 131 -1.85 -13.54 18.68
CA LEU A 131 -0.56 -13.18 19.28
C LEU A 131 -0.67 -11.91 20.13
N GLY A 132 -1.41 -10.90 19.68
CA GLY A 132 -1.65 -9.67 20.43
C GLY A 132 -2.43 -9.90 21.73
N ILE A 133 -3.48 -10.75 21.69
CA ILE A 133 -4.25 -11.15 22.88
C ILE A 133 -3.35 -11.94 23.83
N LEU A 134 -2.57 -12.89 23.34
CA LEU A 134 -1.65 -13.67 24.15
C LEU A 134 -0.59 -12.80 24.85
N ALA A 135 -0.05 -11.82 24.14
CA ALA A 135 0.90 -10.86 24.69
C ALA A 135 0.25 -9.95 25.77
N ALA A 136 -1.01 -9.53 25.56
CA ALA A 136 -1.73 -8.70 26.52
C ALA A 136 -2.12 -9.47 27.80
N THR A 137 -2.66 -10.68 27.65
CA THR A 137 -3.08 -11.52 28.79
C THR A 137 -1.91 -12.04 29.63
N LYS A 138 -0.73 -12.16 29.01
CA LYS A 138 0.51 -12.56 29.70
C LYS A 138 1.49 -11.41 29.81
N GLN A 139 0.99 -10.21 30.12
CA GLN A 139 1.79 -8.99 30.23
C GLN A 139 3.02 -9.20 31.14
N TYR A 140 4.16 -8.65 30.75
CA TYR A 140 5.47 -8.75 31.43
C TYR A 140 6.04 -10.18 31.56
N SER A 141 5.42 -11.19 30.94
CA SER A 141 5.96 -12.54 30.88
C SER A 141 7.02 -12.68 29.78
N ARG A 142 7.79 -13.78 29.80
CA ARG A 142 8.72 -14.13 28.72
C ARG A 142 8.00 -14.23 27.36
N THR A 143 6.77 -14.71 27.35
CA THR A 143 5.94 -14.80 26.15
C THR A 143 5.66 -13.41 25.55
N ASP A 144 5.26 -12.44 26.38
CA ASP A 144 5.04 -11.06 25.94
C ASP A 144 6.33 -10.44 25.35
N TYR A 145 7.46 -10.61 26.03
CA TYR A 145 8.74 -10.08 25.55
C TYR A 145 9.16 -10.70 24.20
N VAL A 146 9.03 -12.02 24.03
CA VAL A 146 9.41 -12.69 22.78
C VAL A 146 8.50 -12.24 21.62
N ILE A 147 7.18 -12.24 21.84
CA ILE A 147 6.21 -11.82 20.82
C ILE A 147 6.44 -10.35 20.42
N THR A 148 6.62 -9.48 21.44
CA THR A 148 6.85 -8.05 21.18
C THR A 148 8.18 -7.80 20.46
N ALA A 149 9.25 -8.50 20.85
CA ALA A 149 10.54 -8.40 20.18
C ALA A 149 10.48 -8.86 18.74
N ALA A 150 9.83 -10.00 18.46
CA ALA A 150 9.62 -10.50 17.10
C ALA A 150 8.82 -9.49 16.24
N ALA A 151 7.78 -8.89 16.81
CA ALA A 151 7.02 -7.85 16.13
C ALA A 151 7.86 -6.60 15.81
N LEU A 152 8.69 -6.15 16.74
CA LEU A 152 9.59 -5.01 16.54
C LEU A 152 10.59 -5.27 15.41
N VAL A 153 11.17 -6.47 15.36
CA VAL A 153 12.05 -6.87 14.24
C VAL A 153 11.31 -6.79 12.91
N GLY A 154 10.08 -7.32 12.84
CA GLY A 154 9.27 -7.27 11.61
C GLY A 154 8.96 -5.84 11.14
N ILE A 155 8.71 -4.90 12.07
CA ILE A 155 8.42 -3.50 11.73
C ILE A 155 9.70 -2.72 11.37
N SER A 156 10.84 -3.07 11.98
CA SER A 156 12.08 -2.31 11.83
C SER A 156 12.79 -2.56 10.51
N LEU A 157 12.55 -3.70 9.87
CA LEU A 157 13.20 -4.06 8.63
C LEU A 157 12.44 -3.52 7.41
N PRO A 158 13.13 -2.91 6.44
CA PRO A 158 12.51 -2.50 5.19
C PRO A 158 11.90 -3.69 4.45
N THR A 159 10.68 -3.53 3.91
CA THR A 159 9.95 -4.61 3.21
C THR A 159 10.76 -5.25 2.09
N PHE A 160 11.48 -4.44 1.29
CA PHE A 160 12.32 -4.95 0.21
C PHE A 160 13.47 -5.84 0.72
N PHE A 161 14.01 -5.53 1.89
CA PHE A 161 15.09 -6.33 2.51
C PHE A 161 14.55 -7.71 2.92
N PHE A 162 13.39 -7.75 3.57
CA PHE A 162 12.70 -9.01 3.91
C PHE A 162 12.38 -9.84 2.66
N ALA A 163 11.81 -9.22 1.63
CA ALA A 163 11.54 -9.87 0.35
C ALA A 163 12.81 -10.48 -0.26
N THR A 164 13.92 -9.74 -0.22
CA THR A 164 15.21 -10.21 -0.76
C THR A 164 15.74 -11.39 0.05
N LEU A 165 15.64 -11.36 1.39
CA LEU A 165 16.06 -12.48 2.24
C LEU A 165 15.24 -13.75 1.96
N LEU A 166 13.91 -13.63 1.84
CA LEU A 166 13.05 -14.76 1.49
C LEU A 166 13.40 -15.33 0.11
N LYS A 167 13.60 -14.47 -0.89
CA LYS A 167 14.03 -14.90 -2.24
C LYS A 167 15.39 -15.59 -2.20
N LEU A 168 16.36 -15.03 -1.47
CA LEU A 168 17.68 -15.63 -1.34
C LEU A 168 17.61 -17.03 -0.73
N LEU A 169 16.81 -17.18 0.33
CA LEU A 169 16.68 -18.46 1.03
C LEU A 169 15.87 -19.46 0.20
N PHE A 170 14.65 -19.11 -0.18
CA PHE A 170 13.69 -20.07 -0.73
C PHE A 170 13.81 -20.25 -2.25
N SER A 171 14.19 -19.21 -3.00
CA SER A 171 14.37 -19.34 -4.45
C SER A 171 15.80 -19.71 -4.83
N VAL A 172 16.82 -19.04 -4.25
CA VAL A 172 18.21 -19.26 -4.69
C VAL A 172 18.84 -20.46 -3.99
N LYS A 173 18.75 -20.56 -2.64
CA LYS A 173 19.41 -21.62 -1.89
C LYS A 173 18.63 -22.93 -1.91
N LEU A 174 17.33 -22.88 -1.71
CA LEU A 174 16.48 -24.06 -1.62
C LEU A 174 15.85 -24.47 -2.95
N GLY A 175 15.72 -23.54 -3.92
CA GLY A 175 15.14 -23.84 -5.23
C GLY A 175 13.62 -24.18 -5.16
N TRP A 176 12.91 -23.76 -4.11
CA TRP A 176 11.50 -24.08 -3.93
C TRP A 176 10.56 -23.21 -4.75
N PHE A 177 10.96 -21.99 -5.03
CA PHE A 177 10.16 -20.98 -5.74
C PHE A 177 10.98 -20.33 -6.86
N ASP A 178 10.30 -19.91 -7.91
CA ASP A 178 10.92 -19.15 -8.98
C ASP A 178 11.39 -17.77 -8.49
N LEU A 179 12.51 -17.32 -9.05
CA LEU A 179 13.15 -16.06 -8.64
C LEU A 179 12.41 -14.84 -9.16
N TYR A 180 11.79 -14.94 -10.34
CA TYR A 180 11.11 -13.85 -11.05
C TYR A 180 9.89 -14.36 -11.80
N GLY A 181 8.97 -13.45 -12.11
CA GLY A 181 7.81 -13.71 -12.93
C GLY A 181 6.53 -13.86 -12.11
N LEU A 182 5.42 -13.92 -12.81
CA LEU A 182 4.10 -14.24 -12.27
C LEU A 182 3.67 -15.65 -12.64
N VAL A 183 4.42 -16.28 -13.53
CA VAL A 183 4.18 -17.63 -14.04
C VAL A 183 5.51 -18.29 -14.38
N GLY A 184 5.55 -19.61 -14.28
CA GLY A 184 6.69 -20.46 -14.63
C GLY A 184 6.91 -20.58 -16.15
N ARG A 185 8.04 -21.16 -16.53
CA ARG A 185 8.45 -21.29 -17.94
C ARG A 185 7.49 -22.19 -18.74
N ASP A 186 6.97 -23.22 -18.10
CA ASP A 186 6.10 -24.22 -18.74
C ASP A 186 4.61 -23.93 -18.57
N TYR A 187 4.27 -22.75 -18.06
CA TYR A 187 2.89 -22.35 -17.75
C TYR A 187 1.90 -22.58 -18.89
N ALA A 188 2.28 -22.26 -20.13
CA ALA A 188 1.42 -22.42 -21.29
C ALA A 188 1.10 -23.87 -21.65
N GLN A 189 1.88 -24.84 -21.13
CA GLN A 189 1.72 -26.27 -21.37
C GLN A 189 0.91 -26.95 -20.25
N LEU A 190 0.64 -26.25 -19.15
CA LEU A 190 -0.11 -26.77 -18.02
C LEU A 190 -1.61 -26.74 -18.32
N ASP A 191 -2.33 -27.69 -17.74
CA ASP A 191 -3.78 -27.67 -17.67
C ASP A 191 -4.28 -26.52 -16.74
N SER A 192 -5.58 -26.27 -16.73
CA SER A 192 -6.16 -25.16 -15.94
C SER A 192 -5.82 -25.20 -14.46
N MET A 193 -5.74 -26.40 -13.86
CA MET A 193 -5.37 -26.58 -12.45
C MET A 193 -3.88 -26.31 -12.25
N GLY A 194 -3.04 -26.83 -13.13
CA GLY A 194 -1.59 -26.56 -13.12
C GLY A 194 -1.28 -25.08 -13.27
N GLN A 195 -1.98 -24.37 -14.17
CA GLN A 195 -1.85 -22.92 -14.33
C GLN A 195 -2.24 -22.15 -13.06
N PHE A 196 -3.31 -22.59 -12.38
CA PHE A 196 -3.72 -21.98 -11.12
C PHE A 196 -2.67 -22.20 -10.02
N LEU A 197 -2.18 -23.43 -9.87
CA LEU A 197 -1.16 -23.77 -8.87
C LEU A 197 0.17 -23.07 -9.15
N ASP A 198 0.56 -22.96 -10.39
CA ASP A 198 1.77 -22.24 -10.79
C ASP A 198 1.69 -20.75 -10.40
N LYS A 199 0.58 -20.07 -10.72
CA LYS A 199 0.35 -18.68 -10.27
C LYS A 199 0.34 -18.57 -8.75
N ALA A 200 -0.34 -19.48 -8.07
CA ALA A 200 -0.39 -19.49 -6.61
C ALA A 200 1.00 -19.61 -6.00
N ASN A 201 1.85 -20.49 -6.55
CA ASN A 201 3.24 -20.66 -6.14
C ASN A 201 4.04 -19.36 -6.26
N HIS A 202 3.91 -18.64 -7.36
CA HIS A 202 4.61 -17.35 -7.57
C HIS A 202 4.14 -16.25 -6.60
N LEU A 203 2.94 -16.38 -6.01
CA LEU A 203 2.40 -15.41 -5.05
C LEU A 203 2.81 -15.72 -3.59
N VAL A 204 3.31 -16.91 -3.29
CA VAL A 204 3.65 -17.32 -1.90
C VAL A 204 4.65 -16.37 -1.24
N LEU A 205 5.80 -16.12 -1.87
CA LEU A 205 6.84 -15.27 -1.28
C LEU A 205 6.42 -13.79 -1.16
N PRO A 206 5.78 -13.17 -2.17
CA PRO A 206 5.21 -11.83 -2.01
C PRO A 206 4.18 -11.73 -0.88
N ILE A 207 3.23 -12.68 -0.80
CA ILE A 207 2.23 -12.71 0.26
C ILE A 207 2.89 -12.91 1.62
N ALA A 208 3.82 -13.86 1.76
CA ALA A 208 4.56 -14.09 2.99
C ALA A 208 5.32 -12.83 3.45
N THR A 209 5.95 -12.12 2.52
CA THR A 209 6.61 -10.84 2.81
C THR A 209 5.64 -9.83 3.40
N LEU A 210 4.50 -9.61 2.75
CA LEU A 210 3.47 -8.66 3.20
C LEU A 210 2.91 -9.06 4.57
N VAL A 211 2.65 -10.35 4.79
CA VAL A 211 2.17 -10.88 6.07
C VAL A 211 3.17 -10.62 7.19
N ILE A 212 4.44 -11.00 7.01
CA ILE A 212 5.48 -10.85 8.04
C ILE A 212 5.64 -9.39 8.45
N VAL A 213 5.70 -8.48 7.49
CA VAL A 213 5.86 -7.04 7.76
C VAL A 213 4.62 -6.45 8.45
N SER A 214 3.43 -6.95 8.12
CA SER A 214 2.16 -6.43 8.66
C SER A 214 1.82 -6.95 10.06
N ILE A 215 2.21 -8.19 10.39
CA ILE A 215 1.89 -8.84 11.68
C ILE A 215 2.30 -7.97 12.85
N GLY A 216 3.51 -7.40 12.84
CA GLY A 216 4.02 -6.60 13.95
C GLY A 216 3.16 -5.39 14.29
N GLY A 217 2.65 -4.69 13.27
CA GLY A 217 1.76 -3.54 13.44
C GLY A 217 0.40 -3.94 14.03
N TYR A 218 -0.26 -4.93 13.44
CA TYR A 218 -1.57 -5.38 13.89
C TYR A 218 -1.52 -6.02 15.28
N MET A 219 -0.50 -6.80 15.57
CA MET A 219 -0.30 -7.42 16.87
C MET A 219 -0.11 -6.36 17.96
N ARG A 220 0.72 -5.33 17.73
CA ARG A 220 0.92 -4.24 18.67
C ARG A 220 -0.37 -3.47 18.91
N TYR A 221 -1.12 -3.19 17.86
CA TYR A 221 -2.43 -2.54 17.96
C TYR A 221 -3.41 -3.36 18.80
N THR A 222 -3.53 -4.66 18.51
CA THR A 222 -4.38 -5.60 19.27
C THR A 222 -3.98 -5.69 20.73
N ARG A 223 -2.66 -5.79 21.03
CA ARG A 223 -2.16 -5.82 22.39
C ARG A 223 -2.52 -4.56 23.16
N THR A 224 -2.34 -3.39 22.55
CA THR A 224 -2.66 -2.10 23.21
C THR A 224 -4.16 -2.01 23.53
N ASN A 225 -5.03 -2.28 22.57
CA ASN A 225 -6.48 -2.23 22.78
C ASN A 225 -6.94 -3.27 23.80
N MET A 226 -6.37 -4.47 23.78
CA MET A 226 -6.70 -5.51 24.77
C MET A 226 -6.31 -5.12 26.19
N LEU A 227 -5.13 -4.50 26.38
CA LEU A 227 -4.71 -3.99 27.69
C LEU A 227 -5.61 -2.86 28.16
N GLU A 228 -6.09 -2.01 27.28
CA GLU A 228 -7.02 -0.94 27.62
C GLU A 228 -8.34 -1.50 28.16
N VAL A 229 -8.91 -2.52 27.49
CA VAL A 229 -10.13 -3.20 27.92
C VAL A 229 -9.90 -3.91 29.27
N LEU A 230 -8.84 -4.69 29.42
CA LEU A 230 -8.52 -5.40 30.66
C LEU A 230 -8.35 -4.46 31.86
N ASN A 231 -7.76 -3.29 31.65
CA ASN A 231 -7.61 -2.28 32.69
C ASN A 231 -8.96 -1.61 33.03
N ALA A 232 -9.80 -1.35 32.06
CA ALA A 232 -11.14 -0.78 32.28
C ALA A 232 -12.04 -1.75 33.06
N ASP A 233 -12.05 -3.04 32.73
CA ASP A 233 -12.80 -4.06 33.46
C ASP A 233 -12.25 -4.25 34.89
N GLY A 234 -10.94 -4.16 35.09
CA GLY A 234 -10.29 -4.18 36.40
C GLY A 234 -10.73 -3.03 37.27
N LEU A 235 -10.85 -1.81 36.74
CA LEU A 235 -11.31 -0.63 37.46
C LEU A 235 -12.81 -0.75 37.85
N LEU A 236 -13.66 -1.25 36.92
CA LEU A 236 -15.09 -1.46 37.21
C LEU A 236 -15.31 -2.51 38.29
N SER A 237 -14.51 -3.58 38.33
CA SER A 237 -14.58 -4.60 39.38
C SER A 237 -14.18 -4.07 40.76
N LEU A 238 -13.15 -3.22 40.84
CA LEU A 238 -12.75 -2.56 42.07
C LEU A 238 -13.82 -1.60 42.60
N ASP A 239 -14.42 -0.80 41.73
CA ASP A 239 -15.48 0.17 42.08
C ASP A 239 -16.72 -0.54 42.62
N SER A 240 -17.08 -1.71 42.05
CA SER A 240 -18.18 -2.55 42.53
C SER A 240 -17.91 -3.18 43.92
N GLN A 241 -16.65 -3.53 44.23
CA GLN A 241 -16.25 -4.09 45.54
C GLN A 241 -16.27 -3.02 46.62
N ILE A 242 -15.73 -1.83 46.34
CA ILE A 242 -15.69 -0.70 47.29
C ILE A 242 -17.13 -0.23 47.60
N GLY A 243 -18.01 -0.20 46.61
CA GLY A 243 -19.42 0.17 46.78
C GLY A 243 -20.22 -0.83 47.61
N SER A 244 -19.81 -2.10 47.70
CA SER A 244 -20.46 -3.15 48.50
C SER A 244 -20.00 -3.20 49.96
N GLU A 245 -18.85 -2.69 50.29
CA GLU A 245 -18.34 -2.61 51.69
C GLU A 245 -18.83 -1.37 52.47
N GLY A 246 -19.50 -0.44 51.78
CA GLY A 246 -20.01 0.81 52.33
C GLY A 246 -21.49 0.77 52.75
N GLN A 247 -22.20 -0.39 52.71
CA GLN A 247 -23.54 -0.59 53.23
C GLN A 247 -23.52 -1.54 54.41
#